data_671f156e66e8c68f335065d1093b5b8f
#
_entry.id   671f156e66e8c68f335065d1093b5b8f
#
_cell.length_a   1.000
_cell.length_b   1.000
_cell.length_c   1.000
_cell.angle_alpha   90.00
_cell.angle_beta   90.00
_cell.angle_gamma   90.00
#
_symmetry.space_group_name_H-M   'P 1'
#
loop_
_entity.id
_entity.type
_entity.pdbx_description
1 polymer ?
#
loop_
_entity_poly.entity_id
_entity_poly.type
_entity_poly.pdbx_seq_one_letter_code
_entity_poly.pdbx_strand_id
1 'polypeptide(L)'
;MSIRFVGGMLVMLTLLGSAPVLLAQARPDFNGVWTRTGPRPNENFGEGTPPLQAAFRAAYDENRVGLASPAEGGLDEMDPVIYCLPHGMPRGYASTQPFEVIQTPGLVHVLFEASQMLRRRIYLDGRKMPENYPPTYMGFSTGRYDGDTLVVETAGLDETTWLDTSGTPHSDSLRITERMRRSGPDRMEIAFRFEDAKAFTRAWQDSKAYQLRTDWQLMENTGYCEDRFRYNYSQKVFKGTVDWQSPEQAAGGR
;
A
#
# COMPACT_ATOMS: atom_id res chain seq x y z
N MET A 1 25.64 -85.04 37.46
CA MET A 1 25.20 -84.58 36.10
C MET A 1 24.64 -83.19 36.29
N SER A 2 25.50 -82.14 36.16
CA SER A 2 25.13 -80.75 36.47
C SER A 2 24.92 -79.96 35.17
N ILE A 3 23.74 -79.50 34.99
CA ILE A 3 23.35 -78.63 33.80
C ILE A 3 23.54 -77.16 34.27
N ARG A 4 24.44 -76.43 33.59
CA ARG A 4 24.61 -74.99 33.77
C ARG A 4 23.75 -74.27 32.77
N PHE A 5 22.79 -73.44 33.25
CA PHE A 5 22.07 -72.49 32.48
C PHE A 5 22.89 -71.21 32.28
N VAL A 6 23.21 -70.86 31.07
CA VAL A 6 23.79 -69.58 30.68
C VAL A 6 22.64 -68.62 30.29
N GLY A 7 22.37 -67.66 31.14
CA GLY A 7 21.37 -66.60 30.85
C GLY A 7 21.96 -65.55 29.93
N GLY A 8 21.46 -65.47 28.73
CA GLY A 8 21.77 -64.38 27.80
C GLY A 8 20.98 -63.13 28.15
N MET A 9 21.70 -62.08 28.51
CA MET A 9 21.12 -60.74 28.76
C MET A 9 20.97 -59.98 27.44
N LEU A 10 19.73 -59.81 27.00
CA LEU A 10 19.37 -59.08 25.79
C LEU A 10 19.41 -57.56 26.13
N VAL A 11 20.43 -56.83 25.68
CA VAL A 11 20.51 -55.37 25.80
C VAL A 11 19.70 -54.76 24.68
N MET A 12 18.51 -54.24 25.02
CA MET A 12 17.65 -53.51 24.12
C MET A 12 18.18 -52.07 24.00
N LEU A 13 18.86 -51.75 22.88
CA LEU A 13 19.35 -50.40 22.54
C LEU A 13 18.15 -49.58 22.03
N THR A 14 17.58 -48.71 22.86
CA THR A 14 16.57 -47.74 22.45
C THR A 14 17.25 -46.60 21.70
N LEU A 15 17.12 -46.58 20.39
CA LEU A 15 17.46 -45.44 19.54
C LEU A 15 16.45 -44.30 19.81
N LEU A 16 16.83 -43.35 20.66
CA LEU A 16 16.16 -42.07 20.81
C LEU A 16 16.40 -41.27 19.51
N GLY A 17 15.50 -41.37 18.56
CA GLY A 17 15.46 -40.54 17.39
C GLY A 17 15.17 -39.09 17.81
N SER A 18 16.19 -38.21 17.80
CA SER A 18 16.02 -36.77 17.92
C SER A 18 15.26 -36.28 16.67
N ALA A 19 13.96 -36.01 16.82
CA ALA A 19 13.22 -35.30 15.81
C ALA A 19 13.85 -33.90 15.62
N PRO A 20 14.11 -33.45 14.39
CA PRO A 20 14.62 -32.10 14.17
C PRO A 20 13.58 -31.10 14.69
N VAL A 21 13.95 -30.30 15.67
CA VAL A 21 13.19 -29.13 16.09
C VAL A 21 13.24 -28.17 14.88
N LEU A 22 12.19 -28.13 14.10
CA LEU A 22 12.01 -27.04 13.13
C LEU A 22 11.89 -25.75 13.97
N LEU A 23 12.99 -25.01 14.08
CA LEU A 23 12.95 -23.65 14.59
C LEU A 23 12.04 -22.87 13.65
N ALA A 24 10.85 -22.54 14.12
CA ALA A 24 9.96 -21.65 13.40
C ALA A 24 10.74 -20.35 13.14
N GLN A 25 11.01 -20.07 11.88
CA GLN A 25 11.75 -18.87 11.49
C GLN A 25 10.98 -17.65 12.03
N ALA A 26 11.65 -16.83 12.82
CA ALA A 26 11.04 -15.65 13.40
C ALA A 26 10.51 -14.76 12.25
N ARG A 27 9.25 -14.36 12.37
CA ARG A 27 8.64 -13.45 11.39
C ARG A 27 9.42 -12.15 11.34
N PRO A 28 9.69 -11.60 10.15
CA PRO A 28 10.37 -10.32 10.04
C PRO A 28 9.56 -9.22 10.71
N ASP A 29 10.24 -8.35 11.42
CA ASP A 29 9.65 -7.16 12.04
C ASP A 29 9.69 -5.99 11.07
N PHE A 30 8.52 -5.57 10.59
CA PHE A 30 8.34 -4.40 9.74
C PHE A 30 7.81 -3.18 10.50
N ASN A 31 7.58 -3.29 11.82
CA ASN A 31 7.02 -2.18 12.61
C ASN A 31 7.88 -0.92 12.49
N GLY A 32 7.20 0.22 12.49
CA GLY A 32 7.80 1.54 12.50
C GLY A 32 7.49 2.38 11.27
N VAL A 33 8.06 3.58 11.27
CA VAL A 33 7.85 4.59 10.23
C VAL A 33 8.91 4.43 9.15
N TRP A 34 8.47 4.39 7.91
CA TRP A 34 9.30 4.18 6.74
C TRP A 34 9.20 5.35 5.78
N THR A 35 10.35 5.80 5.30
CA THR A 35 10.43 6.83 4.24
C THR A 35 11.09 6.24 3.01
N ARG A 36 10.61 6.60 1.84
CA ARG A 36 11.21 6.16 0.59
C ARG A 36 12.64 6.68 0.46
N THR A 37 13.54 5.83 -0.06
CA THR A 37 14.90 6.20 -0.42
C THR A 37 15.02 6.39 -1.93
N GLY A 38 15.98 7.21 -2.35
CA GLY A 38 16.27 7.46 -3.76
C GLY A 38 16.03 8.92 -4.17
N PRO A 39 16.44 9.29 -5.37
CA PRO A 39 16.32 10.67 -5.85
C PRO A 39 14.84 11.06 -6.01
N ARG A 40 14.51 12.28 -5.56
CA ARG A 40 13.26 12.92 -5.94
C ARG A 40 13.39 13.39 -7.39
N PRO A 41 12.37 13.31 -8.22
CA PRO A 41 10.93 13.14 -7.95
C PRO A 41 10.35 11.79 -8.43
N ASN A 42 11.09 10.70 -8.47
CA ASN A 42 10.59 9.47 -9.05
C ASN A 42 9.55 8.79 -8.15
N GLU A 43 8.32 9.33 -8.15
CA GLU A 43 7.14 8.72 -7.53
C GLU A 43 6.42 7.75 -8.47
N ASN A 44 7.02 7.41 -9.60
CA ASN A 44 6.48 6.53 -10.61
C ASN A 44 6.89 5.08 -10.37
N PHE A 45 6.13 4.16 -10.93
CA PHE A 45 6.51 2.76 -11.02
C PHE A 45 7.07 2.45 -12.41
N GLY A 46 8.20 1.74 -12.43
CA GLY A 46 8.93 1.39 -13.64
C GLY A 46 9.72 2.55 -14.26
N GLU A 47 10.50 2.21 -15.26
CA GLU A 47 11.20 3.16 -16.12
C GLU A 47 10.44 3.31 -17.44
N GLY A 48 10.06 4.54 -17.78
CA GLY A 48 9.36 4.85 -19.01
C GLY A 48 7.86 4.54 -18.98
N THR A 49 7.31 4.23 -20.15
CA THR A 49 5.86 3.99 -20.28
C THR A 49 5.52 2.55 -19.91
N PRO A 50 4.52 2.34 -19.03
CA PRO A 50 3.99 1.00 -18.75
C PRO A 50 3.49 0.28 -20.01
N PRO A 51 3.43 -1.06 -20.02
CA PRO A 51 3.00 -1.84 -21.19
C PRO A 51 1.47 -1.80 -21.37
N LEU A 52 0.92 -0.63 -21.67
CA LEU A 52 -0.51 -0.35 -21.75
C LEU A 52 -1.18 -0.93 -23.00
N GLN A 53 -2.41 -1.39 -22.88
CA GLN A 53 -3.34 -1.61 -23.98
C GLN A 53 -3.70 -0.28 -24.65
N ALA A 54 -4.12 -0.31 -25.92
CA ALA A 54 -4.31 0.90 -26.73
C ALA A 54 -5.26 1.93 -26.07
N ALA A 55 -6.39 1.48 -25.52
CA ALA A 55 -7.35 2.38 -24.86
C ALA A 55 -6.76 3.04 -23.61
N PHE A 56 -6.04 2.27 -22.79
CA PHE A 56 -5.38 2.77 -21.57
C PHE A 56 -4.15 3.62 -21.91
N ARG A 57 -3.51 3.36 -23.05
CA ARG A 57 -2.44 4.21 -23.54
C ARG A 57 -2.96 5.60 -23.91
N ALA A 58 -4.11 5.70 -24.56
CA ALA A 58 -4.72 6.99 -24.85
C ALA A 58 -5.05 7.79 -23.58
N ALA A 59 -5.65 7.13 -22.57
CA ALA A 59 -5.91 7.75 -21.28
C ALA A 59 -4.61 8.19 -20.55
N TYR A 60 -3.57 7.38 -20.61
CA TYR A 60 -2.27 7.74 -20.05
C TYR A 60 -1.65 8.96 -20.73
N ASP A 61 -1.72 9.01 -22.06
CA ASP A 61 -1.18 10.15 -22.83
C ASP A 61 -1.98 11.42 -22.54
N GLU A 62 -3.30 11.33 -22.36
CA GLU A 62 -4.17 12.43 -21.93
C GLU A 62 -3.82 12.92 -20.51
N ASN A 63 -3.69 12.00 -19.55
CA ASN A 63 -3.27 12.33 -18.19
C ASN A 63 -1.93 13.09 -18.20
N ARG A 64 -0.98 12.68 -19.03
CA ARG A 64 0.34 13.32 -19.12
C ARG A 64 0.31 14.70 -19.78
N VAL A 65 -0.61 14.96 -20.66
CA VAL A 65 -0.80 16.31 -21.24
C VAL A 65 -1.22 17.28 -20.15
N GLY A 66 -2.15 16.88 -19.29
CA GLY A 66 -2.53 17.65 -18.10
C GLY A 66 -1.35 17.93 -17.17
N LEU A 67 -0.49 16.91 -16.93
CA LEU A 67 0.72 17.04 -16.12
C LEU A 67 1.77 18.00 -16.71
N ALA A 68 1.88 18.05 -18.04
CA ALA A 68 2.87 18.87 -18.74
C ALA A 68 2.48 20.33 -18.92
N SER A 69 1.19 20.62 -18.80
CA SER A 69 0.63 21.97 -18.97
C SER A 69 -0.21 22.33 -17.76
N PRO A 70 0.41 22.57 -16.60
CA PRO A 70 -0.35 23.02 -15.45
C PRO A 70 -1.01 24.35 -15.84
N ALA A 71 -2.33 24.41 -15.69
CA ALA A 71 -3.07 25.66 -15.84
C ALA A 71 -2.44 26.75 -14.96
N GLU A 72 -2.60 28.00 -15.32
CA GLU A 72 -2.05 29.14 -14.54
C GLU A 72 -2.43 28.97 -13.05
N GLY A 73 -1.46 28.57 -12.25
CA GLY A 73 -1.65 28.20 -10.84
C GLY A 73 -0.91 26.93 -10.41
N GLY A 74 -0.29 26.19 -11.32
CA GLY A 74 0.71 25.16 -11.01
C GLY A 74 0.14 23.83 -10.50
N LEU A 75 -1.15 23.56 -10.71
CA LEU A 75 -1.79 22.31 -10.29
C LEU A 75 -2.23 21.53 -11.52
N ASP A 76 -1.88 20.27 -11.51
CA ASP A 76 -2.33 19.31 -12.50
C ASP A 76 -3.82 19.01 -12.31
N GLU A 77 -4.65 19.58 -13.16
CA GLU A 77 -6.11 19.43 -13.09
C GLU A 77 -6.58 18.01 -13.39
N MET A 78 -5.72 17.15 -13.93
CA MET A 78 -6.07 15.77 -14.27
C MET A 78 -5.82 14.79 -13.12
N ASP A 79 -4.95 15.13 -12.17
CA ASP A 79 -4.64 14.23 -11.06
C ASP A 79 -5.82 14.13 -10.06
N PRO A 80 -6.42 12.93 -9.86
CA PRO A 80 -7.53 12.77 -8.92
C PRO A 80 -7.24 13.28 -7.50
N VAL A 81 -5.99 13.26 -7.08
CA VAL A 81 -5.57 13.69 -5.74
C VAL A 81 -5.82 15.18 -5.51
N ILE A 82 -5.77 16.01 -6.54
CA ILE A 82 -6.09 17.44 -6.40
C ILE A 82 -7.56 17.70 -6.08
N TYR A 83 -8.45 16.74 -6.38
CA TYR A 83 -9.87 16.76 -6.03
C TYR A 83 -10.17 16.03 -4.72
N CYS A 84 -9.15 15.83 -3.89
CA CYS A 84 -9.25 15.12 -2.62
C CYS A 84 -9.56 13.62 -2.73
N LEU A 85 -9.41 13.01 -3.89
CA LEU A 85 -9.44 11.57 -3.97
C LEU A 85 -8.16 11.01 -3.33
N PRO A 86 -8.27 9.90 -2.61
CA PRO A 86 -7.10 9.25 -2.02
C PRO A 86 -6.09 8.80 -3.08
N HIS A 87 -4.80 8.75 -2.72
CA HIS A 87 -3.77 8.18 -3.60
C HIS A 87 -4.09 6.74 -4.03
N GLY A 88 -4.75 6.00 -3.15
CA GLY A 88 -5.03 4.59 -3.38
C GLY A 88 -3.77 3.70 -3.37
N MET A 89 -3.98 2.42 -3.71
CA MET A 89 -2.88 1.48 -3.88
C MET A 89 -2.55 1.32 -5.37
N PRO A 90 -1.27 1.24 -5.73
CA PRO A 90 -0.07 1.21 -4.86
C PRO A 90 0.55 2.59 -4.63
N ARG A 91 -0.06 3.66 -5.15
CA ARG A 91 0.50 5.03 -5.19
C ARG A 91 0.92 5.54 -3.81
N GLY A 92 0.22 5.14 -2.73
CA GLY A 92 0.63 5.47 -1.37
C GLY A 92 2.08 5.09 -1.05
N TYR A 93 2.56 3.97 -1.58
CA TYR A 93 3.96 3.55 -1.40
C TYR A 93 4.94 4.30 -2.31
N ALA A 94 4.50 4.79 -3.45
CA ALA A 94 5.35 5.58 -4.34
C ALA A 94 5.57 7.01 -3.82
N SER A 95 4.68 7.51 -2.97
CA SER A 95 4.77 8.84 -2.38
C SER A 95 6.09 9.08 -1.66
N THR A 96 6.54 10.33 -1.65
CA THR A 96 7.69 10.77 -0.84
C THR A 96 7.34 10.97 0.63
N GLN A 97 6.05 10.96 0.97
CA GLN A 97 5.58 11.02 2.36
C GLN A 97 5.79 9.68 3.06
N PRO A 98 6.01 9.68 4.39
CA PRO A 98 6.24 8.45 5.13
C PRO A 98 4.96 7.61 5.27
N PHE A 99 5.18 6.34 5.62
CA PHE A 99 4.12 5.46 6.08
C PHE A 99 4.59 4.66 7.30
N GLU A 100 3.65 4.25 8.13
CA GLU A 100 3.92 3.41 9.30
C GLU A 100 3.33 2.02 9.11
N VAL A 101 4.12 1.01 9.46
CA VAL A 101 3.69 -0.38 9.52
C VAL A 101 3.48 -0.78 10.98
N ILE A 102 2.33 -1.38 11.28
CA ILE A 102 1.98 -1.90 12.60
C ILE A 102 1.55 -3.35 12.43
N GLN A 103 2.38 -4.27 12.92
CA GLN A 103 2.09 -5.70 12.88
C GLN A 103 1.40 -6.14 14.17
N THR A 104 0.27 -6.82 14.02
CA THR A 104 -0.46 -7.45 15.11
C THR A 104 -0.71 -8.93 14.80
N PRO A 105 -1.13 -9.75 15.75
CA PRO A 105 -1.50 -11.13 15.46
C PRO A 105 -2.61 -11.20 14.40
N GLY A 106 -2.31 -11.80 13.23
CA GLY A 106 -3.28 -12.00 12.16
C GLY A 106 -3.58 -10.80 11.26
N LEU A 107 -2.96 -9.64 11.51
CA LEU A 107 -3.23 -8.43 10.75
C LEU A 107 -2.01 -7.50 10.71
N VAL A 108 -1.74 -6.93 9.53
CA VAL A 108 -0.81 -5.82 9.38
C VAL A 108 -1.59 -4.58 8.98
N HIS A 109 -1.36 -3.48 9.66
CA HIS A 109 -1.85 -2.16 9.31
C HIS A 109 -0.73 -1.37 8.64
N VAL A 110 -1.08 -0.62 7.60
CA VAL A 110 -0.21 0.39 7.02
C VAL A 110 -0.95 1.72 7.04
N LEU A 111 -0.35 2.71 7.69
CA LEU A 111 -0.87 4.07 7.78
C LEU A 111 -0.01 4.94 6.88
N PHE A 112 -0.62 5.60 5.91
CA PHE A 112 0.09 6.50 5.00
C PHE A 112 -0.15 7.95 5.44
N GLU A 113 0.90 8.73 5.63
CA GLU A 113 0.78 10.17 5.87
C GLU A 113 0.22 10.89 4.63
N ALA A 114 0.52 10.35 3.45
CA ALA A 114 -0.08 10.80 2.20
C ALA A 114 -1.60 10.71 2.21
N SER A 115 -2.29 11.66 1.56
CA SER A 115 -3.74 11.64 1.37
C SER A 115 -4.55 11.47 2.65
N GLN A 116 -4.27 12.27 3.66
CA GLN A 116 -5.09 12.37 4.88
C GLN A 116 -5.12 11.09 5.73
N MET A 117 -3.95 10.49 5.97
CA MET A 117 -3.81 9.32 6.84
C MET A 117 -4.60 8.11 6.36
N LEU A 118 -4.46 7.77 5.09
CA LEU A 118 -5.03 6.53 4.58
C LEU A 118 -4.49 5.33 5.36
N ARG A 119 -5.40 4.43 5.68
CA ARG A 119 -5.08 3.19 6.36
C ARG A 119 -5.38 1.99 5.47
N ARG A 120 -4.47 1.04 5.47
CA ARG A 120 -4.60 -0.25 4.80
C ARG A 120 -4.60 -1.37 5.81
N ARG A 121 -5.38 -2.42 5.56
CA ARG A 121 -5.36 -3.67 6.32
C ARG A 121 -4.89 -4.80 5.44
N ILE A 122 -3.94 -5.59 5.93
CA ILE A 122 -3.47 -6.80 5.26
C ILE A 122 -3.81 -7.97 6.17
N TYR A 123 -4.74 -8.79 5.78
CA TYR A 123 -5.23 -9.92 6.55
C TYR A 123 -4.29 -11.13 6.42
N LEU A 124 -3.84 -11.68 7.55
CA LEU A 124 -2.90 -12.81 7.61
C LEU A 124 -3.58 -14.11 8.07
N ASP A 125 -4.89 -14.12 8.22
CA ASP A 125 -5.69 -15.23 8.73
C ASP A 125 -6.22 -16.17 7.63
N GLY A 126 -5.78 -15.98 6.38
CA GLY A 126 -6.15 -16.83 5.24
C GLY A 126 -7.55 -16.55 4.66
N ARG A 127 -8.24 -15.50 5.15
CA ARG A 127 -9.54 -15.13 4.58
C ARG A 127 -9.42 -14.75 3.10
N LYS A 128 -10.49 -14.95 2.36
CA LYS A 128 -10.62 -14.52 0.97
C LYS A 128 -11.39 -13.20 0.89
N MET A 129 -11.18 -12.46 -0.18
CA MET A 129 -12.02 -11.31 -0.52
C MET A 129 -13.48 -11.79 -0.70
N PRO A 130 -14.46 -11.12 -0.06
CA PRO A 130 -15.87 -11.42 -0.27
C PRO A 130 -16.25 -11.26 -1.75
N GLU A 131 -17.17 -12.12 -2.26
CA GLU A 131 -17.60 -12.06 -3.67
C GLU A 131 -18.21 -10.71 -4.05
N ASN A 132 -18.95 -10.10 -3.13
CA ASN A 132 -19.59 -8.79 -3.32
C ASN A 132 -18.77 -7.64 -2.69
N TYR A 133 -17.44 -7.75 -2.65
CA TYR A 133 -16.60 -6.68 -2.12
C TYR A 133 -16.65 -5.46 -3.06
N PRO A 134 -17.12 -4.30 -2.59
CA PRO A 134 -17.15 -3.12 -3.44
C PRO A 134 -15.71 -2.64 -3.73
N PRO A 135 -15.42 -2.14 -4.94
CA PRO A 135 -14.14 -1.51 -5.22
C PRO A 135 -13.85 -0.38 -4.24
N THR A 136 -12.61 -0.30 -3.78
CA THR A 136 -12.15 0.75 -2.87
C THR A 136 -10.76 1.23 -3.28
N TYR A 137 -10.38 2.44 -2.87
CA TYR A 137 -9.05 2.99 -3.17
C TYR A 137 -7.89 2.16 -2.61
N MET A 138 -8.12 1.45 -1.51
CA MET A 138 -7.10 0.60 -0.88
C MET A 138 -7.22 -0.88 -1.25
N GLY A 139 -8.31 -1.28 -1.92
CA GLY A 139 -8.60 -2.66 -2.25
C GLY A 139 -8.76 -3.56 -1.03
N PHE A 140 -8.80 -4.85 -1.27
CA PHE A 140 -8.77 -5.91 -0.27
C PHE A 140 -7.44 -6.62 -0.32
N SER A 141 -6.71 -6.64 0.79
CA SER A 141 -5.35 -7.19 0.86
C SER A 141 -5.29 -8.39 1.79
N THR A 142 -4.72 -9.48 1.30
CA THR A 142 -4.37 -10.66 2.09
C THR A 142 -2.87 -10.88 2.04
N GLY A 143 -2.31 -11.45 3.08
CA GLY A 143 -0.88 -11.67 3.16
C GLY A 143 -0.51 -13.01 3.79
N ARG A 144 0.68 -13.47 3.48
CA ARG A 144 1.32 -14.62 4.10
C ARG A 144 2.82 -14.40 4.21
N TYR A 145 3.43 -15.02 5.19
CA TYR A 145 4.89 -15.06 5.26
C TYR A 145 5.44 -16.21 4.41
N ASP A 146 6.46 -15.90 3.64
CA ASP A 146 7.27 -16.81 2.84
C ASP A 146 8.72 -16.62 3.27
N GLY A 147 9.15 -17.37 4.29
CA GLY A 147 10.42 -17.14 4.96
C GLY A 147 10.50 -15.76 5.61
N ASP A 148 11.47 -14.97 5.18
CA ASP A 148 11.72 -13.60 5.62
C ASP A 148 10.92 -12.52 4.87
N THR A 149 10.01 -12.94 4.01
CA THR A 149 9.26 -12.07 3.10
C THR A 149 7.76 -12.10 3.45
N LEU A 150 7.15 -10.93 3.62
CA LEU A 150 5.70 -10.81 3.64
C LEU A 150 5.21 -10.64 2.19
N VAL A 151 4.48 -11.64 1.71
CA VAL A 151 3.84 -11.62 0.39
C VAL A 151 2.40 -11.16 0.57
N VAL A 152 2.02 -10.10 -0.14
CA VAL A 152 0.69 -9.49 -0.07
C VAL A 152 0.04 -9.54 -1.45
N GLU A 153 -1.22 -9.93 -1.50
CA GLU A 153 -2.04 -9.89 -2.70
C GLU A 153 -3.20 -8.92 -2.49
N THR A 154 -3.37 -7.99 -3.42
CA THR A 154 -4.42 -6.96 -3.38
C THR A 154 -5.26 -7.00 -4.65
N ALA A 155 -6.57 -6.92 -4.48
CA ALA A 155 -7.56 -6.82 -5.56
C ALA A 155 -8.75 -5.98 -5.10
N GLY A 156 -9.74 -5.75 -5.97
CA GLY A 156 -10.92 -4.93 -5.64
C GLY A 156 -10.57 -3.46 -5.51
N LEU A 157 -9.71 -2.98 -6.38
CA LEU A 157 -9.28 -1.58 -6.45
C LEU A 157 -10.24 -0.77 -7.32
N ASP A 158 -10.50 0.46 -6.90
CA ASP A 158 -11.29 1.44 -7.63
C ASP A 158 -10.45 2.03 -8.78
N GLU A 159 -10.97 1.96 -10.00
CA GLU A 159 -10.28 2.36 -11.24
C GLU A 159 -10.12 3.88 -11.40
N THR A 160 -10.70 4.68 -10.52
CA THR A 160 -10.57 6.14 -10.56
C THR A 160 -9.24 6.65 -10.05
N THR A 161 -8.42 5.78 -9.45
CA THR A 161 -7.07 6.14 -8.98
C THR A 161 -6.01 5.89 -10.04
N TRP A 162 -4.88 6.56 -9.89
CA TRP A 162 -3.69 6.29 -10.68
C TRP A 162 -2.70 5.41 -9.90
N LEU A 163 -1.95 4.58 -10.60
CA LEU A 163 -0.91 3.77 -9.95
C LEU A 163 0.22 4.63 -9.37
N ASP A 164 0.46 5.80 -9.97
CA ASP A 164 1.58 6.68 -9.66
C ASP A 164 1.33 8.11 -10.13
N THR A 165 2.30 8.99 -9.89
CA THR A 165 2.23 10.41 -10.28
C THR A 165 2.44 10.66 -11.78
N SER A 166 2.77 9.64 -12.57
CA SER A 166 2.86 9.78 -14.03
C SER A 166 1.51 9.66 -14.74
N GLY A 167 0.44 9.43 -13.99
CA GLY A 167 -0.90 9.29 -14.56
C GLY A 167 -1.20 7.88 -15.08
N THR A 168 -0.51 6.85 -14.60
CA THR A 168 -0.71 5.47 -15.04
C THR A 168 -2.09 4.95 -14.64
N PRO A 169 -3.02 4.75 -15.62
CA PRO A 169 -4.35 4.25 -15.33
C PRO A 169 -4.35 2.74 -15.15
N HIS A 170 -5.39 2.24 -14.51
CA HIS A 170 -5.68 0.81 -14.38
C HIS A 170 -7.18 0.54 -14.46
N SER A 171 -7.59 -0.73 -14.48
CA SER A 171 -8.99 -1.11 -14.41
C SER A 171 -9.35 -1.72 -13.05
N ASP A 172 -10.64 -2.04 -12.87
CA ASP A 172 -11.17 -2.79 -11.72
C ASP A 172 -10.59 -4.22 -11.59
N SER A 173 -9.94 -4.69 -12.65
CA SER A 173 -9.32 -6.02 -12.71
C SER A 173 -7.88 -6.04 -12.21
N LEU A 174 -7.34 -4.90 -11.79
CA LEU A 174 -5.98 -4.81 -11.27
C LEU A 174 -5.76 -5.74 -10.07
N ARG A 175 -4.69 -6.51 -10.18
CA ARG A 175 -4.11 -7.29 -9.08
C ARG A 175 -2.70 -6.85 -8.82
N ILE A 176 -2.38 -6.64 -7.56
CA ILE A 176 -1.04 -6.26 -7.13
C ILE A 176 -0.51 -7.35 -6.20
N THR A 177 0.65 -7.89 -6.55
CA THR A 177 1.43 -8.74 -5.63
C THR A 177 2.61 -7.93 -5.12
N GLU A 178 2.74 -7.83 -3.82
CA GLU A 178 3.83 -7.15 -3.13
C GLU A 178 4.68 -8.18 -2.37
N ARG A 179 6.00 -8.02 -2.42
CA ARG A 179 6.94 -8.81 -1.65
C ARG A 179 7.77 -7.85 -0.78
N MET A 180 7.41 -7.77 0.49
CA MET A 180 8.07 -6.90 1.47
C MET A 180 9.15 -7.68 2.20
N ARG A 181 10.38 -7.18 2.15
CA ARG A 181 11.54 -7.82 2.79
C ARG A 181 12.44 -6.78 3.45
N ARG A 182 12.99 -7.13 4.63
CA ARG A 182 14.07 -6.36 5.23
C ARG A 182 15.38 -6.68 4.49
N SER A 183 16.02 -5.68 3.91
CA SER A 183 17.35 -5.80 3.29
C SER A 183 18.49 -5.36 4.23
N GLY A 184 18.14 -4.96 5.46
CA GLY A 184 19.04 -4.54 6.51
C GLY A 184 18.30 -4.17 7.80
N PRO A 185 18.99 -3.79 8.87
CA PRO A 185 18.36 -3.45 10.15
C PRO A 185 17.42 -2.25 10.05
N ASP A 186 17.69 -1.33 9.15
CA ASP A 186 16.95 -0.09 8.94
C ASP A 186 16.48 0.09 7.49
N ARG A 187 16.51 -0.99 6.69
CA ARG A 187 16.15 -0.96 5.27
C ARG A 187 15.10 -2.01 4.93
N MET A 188 14.16 -1.61 4.11
CA MET A 188 13.12 -2.46 3.55
C MET A 188 13.04 -2.26 2.04
N GLU A 189 12.77 -3.32 1.33
CA GLU A 189 12.42 -3.31 -0.09
C GLU A 189 11.02 -3.89 -0.26
N ILE A 190 10.24 -3.27 -1.14
CA ILE A 190 8.95 -3.80 -1.59
C ILE A 190 9.03 -3.96 -3.09
N ALA A 191 9.00 -5.21 -3.56
CA ALA A 191 8.86 -5.52 -4.97
C ALA A 191 7.36 -5.63 -5.31
N PHE A 192 6.95 -4.95 -6.37
CA PHE A 192 5.57 -4.90 -6.87
C PHE A 192 5.47 -5.64 -8.18
N ARG A 193 4.40 -6.42 -8.35
CA ARG A 193 3.98 -7.01 -9.61
C ARG A 193 2.55 -6.58 -9.90
N PHE A 194 2.34 -6.03 -11.08
CA PHE A 194 1.06 -5.52 -11.56
C PHE A 194 0.51 -6.43 -12.65
N GLU A 195 -0.74 -6.87 -12.48
CA GLU A 195 -1.46 -7.73 -13.41
C GLU A 195 -2.86 -7.15 -13.64
N ASP A 196 -3.12 -6.76 -14.87
CA ASP A 196 -4.41 -6.23 -15.32
C ASP A 196 -4.52 -6.46 -16.82
N ALA A 197 -5.22 -7.52 -17.21
CA ALA A 197 -5.32 -7.91 -18.61
C ALA A 197 -6.16 -6.92 -19.46
N LYS A 198 -6.99 -6.07 -18.80
CA LYS A 198 -7.72 -5.02 -19.51
C LYS A 198 -6.81 -3.82 -19.80
N ALA A 199 -5.96 -3.46 -18.84
CA ALA A 199 -5.13 -2.26 -18.92
C ALA A 199 -3.74 -2.53 -19.52
N PHE A 200 -3.15 -3.71 -19.27
CA PHE A 200 -1.77 -4.02 -19.67
C PHE A 200 -1.69 -5.15 -20.68
N THR A 201 -0.76 -5.05 -21.61
CA THR A 201 -0.46 -6.10 -22.59
C THR A 201 0.28 -7.28 -21.98
N ARG A 202 0.90 -7.10 -20.83
CA ARG A 202 1.59 -8.11 -20.03
C ARG A 202 1.72 -7.65 -18.58
N ALA A 203 1.91 -8.59 -17.67
CA ALA A 203 2.31 -8.25 -16.31
C ALA A 203 3.69 -7.54 -16.30
N TRP A 204 3.87 -6.62 -15.35
CA TRP A 204 5.12 -5.87 -15.19
C TRP A 204 5.45 -5.66 -13.72
N GLN A 205 6.64 -5.19 -13.41
CA GLN A 205 7.17 -5.14 -12.06
C GLN A 205 7.98 -3.88 -11.84
N ASP A 206 8.05 -3.46 -10.58
CA ASP A 206 8.98 -2.45 -10.08
C ASP A 206 9.31 -2.73 -8.62
N SER A 207 10.31 -2.06 -8.07
CA SER A 207 10.62 -2.12 -6.64
C SER A 207 10.88 -0.74 -6.06
N LYS A 208 10.59 -0.59 -4.77
CA LYS A 208 10.86 0.62 -4.01
C LYS A 208 11.62 0.26 -2.75
N ALA A 209 12.62 1.07 -2.42
CA ALA A 209 13.41 0.92 -1.21
C ALA A 209 13.06 2.00 -0.18
N TYR A 210 13.10 1.60 1.09
CA TYR A 210 12.69 2.42 2.22
C TYR A 210 13.70 2.38 3.34
N GLN A 211 13.79 3.48 4.08
CA GLN A 211 14.60 3.66 5.27
C GLN A 211 13.70 3.72 6.49
N LEU A 212 14.01 2.96 7.53
CA LEU A 212 13.36 3.07 8.84
C LEU A 212 13.74 4.40 9.50
N ARG A 213 12.74 5.09 10.04
CA ARG A 213 12.90 6.36 10.72
C ARG A 213 12.52 6.22 12.19
N THR A 214 13.52 6.19 13.05
CA THR A 214 13.34 6.14 14.52
C THR A 214 13.17 7.53 15.14
N ASP A 215 13.45 8.55 14.36
CA ASP A 215 13.40 9.97 14.69
C ASP A 215 12.13 10.68 14.16
N TRP A 216 11.19 9.91 13.58
CA TRP A 216 10.00 10.45 12.94
C TRP A 216 8.73 9.80 13.49
N GLN A 217 7.67 10.59 13.57
CA GLN A 217 6.31 10.15 13.80
C GLN A 217 5.45 10.63 12.64
N LEU A 218 4.45 9.84 12.27
CA LEU A 218 3.49 10.30 11.28
C LEU A 218 2.78 11.54 11.81
N MET A 219 2.72 12.56 10.97
CA MET A 219 1.92 13.74 11.26
C MET A 219 0.49 13.53 10.77
N GLU A 220 -0.47 13.87 11.62
CA GLU A 220 -1.85 13.96 11.19
C GLU A 220 -1.95 15.12 10.18
N ASN A 221 -1.98 14.77 8.91
CA ASN A 221 -2.15 15.75 7.85
C ASN A 221 -3.64 16.02 7.64
N THR A 222 -4.23 16.76 8.55
CA THR A 222 -5.66 17.06 8.54
C THR A 222 -6.02 18.21 7.61
N GLY A 223 -5.04 19.00 7.15
CA GLY A 223 -5.33 20.31 6.60
C GLY A 223 -5.46 20.38 5.08
N TYR A 224 -4.64 19.66 4.32
CA TYR A 224 -4.39 20.04 2.92
C TYR A 224 -5.63 19.93 2.02
N CYS A 225 -6.37 18.87 2.09
CA CYS A 225 -7.58 18.69 1.27
C CYS A 225 -8.79 19.43 1.85
N GLU A 226 -8.91 19.46 3.18
CA GLU A 226 -9.96 20.22 3.86
C GLU A 226 -9.80 21.73 3.62
N ASP A 227 -8.57 22.27 3.65
CA ASP A 227 -8.31 23.68 3.42
C ASP A 227 -8.69 24.07 1.99
N ARG A 228 -8.42 23.22 0.99
CA ARG A 228 -8.88 23.44 -0.37
C ARG A 228 -10.39 23.41 -0.50
N PHE A 229 -11.04 22.47 0.17
CA PHE A 229 -12.49 22.38 0.20
C PHE A 229 -13.09 23.60 0.88
N ARG A 230 -12.53 24.01 2.01
CA ARG A 230 -12.92 25.24 2.73
C ARG A 230 -12.70 26.48 1.88
N TYR A 231 -11.57 26.57 1.19
CA TYR A 231 -11.28 27.70 0.29
C TYR A 231 -12.30 27.76 -0.85
N ASN A 232 -12.55 26.66 -1.54
CA ASN A 232 -13.54 26.61 -2.59
C ASN A 232 -14.95 26.87 -2.07
N TYR A 233 -15.30 26.37 -0.90
CA TYR A 233 -16.56 26.64 -0.24
C TYR A 233 -16.69 28.12 0.13
N SER A 234 -15.64 28.70 0.73
CA SER A 234 -15.59 30.11 1.06
C SER A 234 -15.72 30.99 -0.19
N GLN A 235 -15.06 30.64 -1.30
CA GLN A 235 -15.22 31.35 -2.57
C GLN A 235 -16.65 31.30 -3.11
N LYS A 236 -17.34 30.17 -2.96
CA LYS A 236 -18.75 30.02 -3.33
C LYS A 236 -19.66 30.88 -2.45
N VAL A 237 -19.38 30.93 -1.17
CA VAL A 237 -20.09 31.81 -0.20
C VAL A 237 -19.86 33.28 -0.57
N PHE A 238 -18.61 33.70 -0.78
CA PHE A 238 -18.28 35.06 -1.20
C PHE A 238 -18.90 35.46 -2.52
N LYS A 239 -19.08 34.53 -3.46
CA LYS A 239 -19.76 34.75 -4.73
C LYS A 239 -21.29 34.69 -4.62
N GLY A 240 -21.85 34.47 -3.41
CA GLY A 240 -23.29 34.39 -3.17
C GLY A 240 -23.96 33.16 -3.76
N THR A 241 -23.20 32.12 -4.11
CA THR A 241 -23.76 30.87 -4.64
C THR A 241 -24.18 29.89 -3.54
N VAL A 242 -23.73 30.11 -2.31
CA VAL A 242 -24.13 29.39 -1.09
C VAL A 242 -24.39 30.42 0.00
N ASP A 243 -25.58 30.40 0.56
CA ASP A 243 -25.92 31.24 1.71
C ASP A 243 -25.43 30.54 2.98
N TRP A 244 -24.26 30.96 3.44
CA TRP A 244 -23.67 30.47 4.70
C TRP A 244 -23.67 31.59 5.72
N GLN A 245 -24.23 31.33 6.87
CA GLN A 245 -24.17 32.21 8.04
C GLN A 245 -23.29 31.57 9.11
N SER A 246 -22.37 32.35 9.68
CA SER A 246 -21.62 31.90 10.84
C SER A 246 -22.58 31.67 12.03
N PRO A 247 -22.22 30.79 13.00
CA PRO A 247 -23.04 30.62 14.22
C PRO A 247 -23.33 31.92 14.94
N GLU A 248 -22.44 32.90 14.90
CA GLU A 248 -22.57 34.24 15.48
C GLU A 248 -23.59 35.08 14.70
N GLN A 249 -23.58 35.04 13.39
CA GLN A 249 -24.54 35.74 12.54
C GLN A 249 -25.94 35.12 12.62
N ALA A 250 -26.01 33.78 12.73
CA ALA A 250 -27.27 33.08 12.92
C ALA A 250 -27.89 33.35 14.33
N ALA A 251 -27.07 33.61 15.35
CA ALA A 251 -27.49 33.93 16.70
C ALA A 251 -27.92 35.41 16.88
N GLY A 252 -27.38 36.33 16.06
CA GLY A 252 -27.67 37.75 16.11
C GLY A 252 -28.94 38.20 15.39
N GLY A 253 -29.62 37.29 14.71
CA GLY A 253 -30.86 37.53 13.94
C GLY A 253 -32.18 37.26 14.70
N ARG A 254 -32.16 37.31 16.03
CA ARG A 254 -33.39 37.21 16.86
C ARG A 254 -33.64 38.47 17.62
#